data_9c03c506a7d1604940204dd98b63ddfd
#
_entry.id   9c03c506a7d1604940204dd98b63ddfd
#
_cell.length_a   1.000
_cell.length_b   1.000
_cell.length_c   1.000
_cell.angle_alpha   90.00
_cell.angle_beta   90.00
_cell.angle_gamma   90.00
#
_symmetry.space_group_name_H-M   'P 1'
#
loop_
_entity.id
_entity.type
_entity.pdbx_description
1 polymer ?
#
loop_
_entity_poly.entity_id
_entity_poly.type
_entity_poly.pdbx_seq_one_letter_code
_entity_poly.pdbx_strand_id
1 'polypeptide(L)'
;MNYPDFDLQKINENIYSAQCIGNVEPIEFMIPYPSMSALIEGQNIKYSNQTIIAKPKITNLDFFNYIQNTANWLESIGVKPRQPVAIPKLEYPQSEILIYGIWQIGAVGVLRGHTAKKNLTSQLNEIAILSDDINLFDEAKQFSNKYNPKYKPNLGEEALITFETGDGIKLSHYNLLVNANSIQKALNLKSRTKIYCNI
;
A
#
# COMPACT_ATOMS: atom_id res chain seq x y z
N MET A 1 17.58 10.58 23.96
CA MET A 1 16.42 11.16 23.27
C MET A 1 15.19 10.76 24.07
N ASN A 2 14.52 11.72 24.72
CA ASN A 2 13.25 11.44 25.37
C ASN A 2 12.19 11.35 24.28
N TYR A 3 11.63 10.16 24.10
CA TYR A 3 10.44 10.01 23.27
C TYR A 3 9.27 10.64 24.02
N PRO A 4 8.38 11.39 23.34
CA PRO A 4 7.18 11.89 24.00
C PRO A 4 6.36 10.68 24.51
N ASP A 5 5.90 10.76 25.75
CA ASP A 5 4.97 9.77 26.31
C ASP A 5 3.72 9.73 25.43
N PHE A 6 3.55 8.62 24.71
CA PHE A 6 2.35 8.37 23.94
C PHE A 6 1.29 7.78 24.88
N ASP A 7 0.21 8.52 25.09
CA ASP A 7 -0.98 7.98 25.73
C ASP A 7 -1.68 6.99 24.78
N LEU A 8 -1.26 5.73 24.87
CA LEU A 8 -1.78 4.64 24.03
C LEU A 8 -3.30 4.45 24.19
N GLN A 9 -3.85 4.73 25.39
CA GLN A 9 -5.29 4.62 25.62
C GLN A 9 -6.03 5.69 24.83
N LYS A 10 -5.57 6.93 24.87
CA LYS A 10 -6.15 8.04 24.11
C LYS A 10 -6.00 7.86 22.60
N ILE A 11 -4.88 7.29 22.16
CA ILE A 11 -4.68 6.95 20.76
C ILE A 11 -5.69 5.89 20.31
N ASN A 12 -5.86 4.81 21.06
CA ASN A 12 -6.82 3.76 20.77
C ASN A 12 -8.27 4.27 20.76
N GLU A 13 -8.64 5.13 21.72
CA GLU A 13 -9.95 5.77 21.75
C GLU A 13 -10.18 6.65 20.53
N ASN A 14 -9.19 7.42 20.11
CA ASN A 14 -9.25 8.24 18.92
C ASN A 14 -9.33 7.40 17.64
N ILE A 15 -8.58 6.30 17.54
CA ILE A 15 -8.65 5.37 16.41
C ILE A 15 -10.04 4.74 16.35
N TYR A 16 -10.55 4.25 17.48
CA TYR A 16 -11.89 3.67 17.57
C TYR A 16 -12.97 4.68 17.18
N SER A 17 -12.92 5.90 17.72
CA SER A 17 -13.86 6.96 17.36
C SER A 17 -13.78 7.35 15.88
N ALA A 18 -12.57 7.34 15.30
CA ALA A 18 -12.38 7.62 13.88
C ALA A 18 -12.86 6.48 12.98
N GLN A 19 -12.89 5.26 13.49
CA GLN A 19 -13.38 4.06 12.78
C GLN A 19 -14.89 3.83 12.99
N CYS A 20 -15.47 4.37 14.07
CA CYS A 20 -16.91 4.29 14.35
C CYS A 20 -17.68 5.19 13.42
N ILE A 21 -17.91 4.71 12.21
CA ILE A 21 -18.60 5.40 11.12
C ILE A 21 -20.11 5.52 11.39
N GLY A 22 -20.62 4.91 12.45
CA GLY A 22 -22.07 4.78 12.73
C GLY A 22 -22.84 6.09 12.91
N ASN A 23 -22.16 7.22 13.11
CA ASN A 23 -22.80 8.53 13.34
C ASN A 23 -22.26 9.65 12.45
N VAL A 24 -21.50 9.31 11.40
CA VAL A 24 -20.93 10.32 10.50
C VAL A 24 -21.64 10.25 9.16
N GLU A 25 -22.19 11.37 8.75
CA GLU A 25 -22.80 11.50 7.43
C GLU A 25 -21.76 11.15 6.34
N PRO A 26 -22.12 10.33 5.34
CA PRO A 26 -21.17 9.88 4.30
C PRO A 26 -20.43 11.00 3.58
N ILE A 27 -21.02 12.20 3.58
CA ILE A 27 -20.49 13.41 2.95
C ILE A 27 -19.25 13.98 3.67
N GLU A 28 -19.04 13.62 4.94
CA GLU A 28 -17.90 14.10 5.74
C GLU A 28 -16.60 13.35 5.44
N PHE A 29 -16.68 12.24 4.70
CA PHE A 29 -15.51 11.45 4.27
C PHE A 29 -15.30 11.51 2.77
N MET A 30 -15.13 12.72 2.25
CA MET A 30 -14.71 12.87 0.87
C MET A 30 -13.25 12.44 0.74
N ILE A 31 -13.02 11.28 0.15
CA ILE A 31 -11.69 10.79 -0.19
C ILE A 31 -11.30 11.41 -1.53
N PRO A 32 -10.25 12.24 -1.57
CA PRO A 32 -9.91 13.01 -2.77
C PRO A 32 -9.24 12.18 -3.87
N TYR A 33 -8.99 10.89 -3.62
CA TYR A 33 -8.31 10.00 -4.55
C TYR A 33 -9.19 8.81 -4.91
N PRO A 34 -9.31 8.45 -6.20
CA PRO A 34 -10.12 7.31 -6.64
C PRO A 34 -9.47 5.94 -6.37
N SER A 35 -8.18 5.90 -6.03
CA SER A 35 -7.44 4.67 -5.72
C SER A 35 -6.14 4.97 -4.97
N MET A 36 -5.47 3.92 -4.49
CA MET A 36 -4.14 4.03 -3.85
C MET A 36 -3.07 4.49 -4.85
N SER A 37 -3.15 4.07 -6.11
CA SER A 37 -2.23 4.56 -7.16
C SER A 37 -2.41 6.05 -7.44
N ALA A 38 -3.65 6.52 -7.50
CA ALA A 38 -3.93 7.95 -7.69
C ALA A 38 -3.45 8.82 -6.51
N LEU A 39 -3.47 8.27 -5.28
CA LEU A 39 -2.86 8.94 -4.12
C LEU A 39 -1.37 9.20 -4.34
N ILE A 40 -0.61 8.19 -4.76
CA ILE A 40 0.83 8.31 -4.98
C ILE A 40 1.15 9.27 -6.12
N GLU A 41 0.41 9.19 -7.22
CA GLU A 41 0.55 10.12 -8.34
C GLU A 41 0.32 11.57 -7.89
N GLY A 42 -0.75 11.82 -7.15
CA GLY A 42 -1.06 13.14 -6.59
C GLY A 42 0.01 13.65 -5.62
N GLN A 43 0.58 12.77 -4.78
CA GLN A 43 1.68 13.12 -3.88
C GLN A 43 2.96 13.48 -4.67
N ASN A 44 3.27 12.71 -5.72
CA ASN A 44 4.41 13.02 -6.58
C ASN A 44 4.24 14.38 -7.30
N ILE A 45 3.07 14.66 -7.86
CA ILE A 45 2.79 15.96 -8.52
C ILE A 45 3.00 17.12 -7.55
N LYS A 46 2.52 16.98 -6.31
CA LYS A 46 2.53 18.08 -5.33
C LYS A 46 3.86 18.22 -4.58
N TYR A 47 4.57 17.12 -4.35
CA TYR A 47 5.70 17.06 -3.41
C TYR A 47 6.90 16.26 -3.94
N SER A 48 7.15 16.26 -5.26
CA SER A 48 8.14 15.40 -5.93
C SER A 48 9.51 15.35 -5.24
N ASN A 49 10.05 16.51 -4.84
CA ASN A 49 11.37 16.63 -4.24
C ASN A 49 11.41 16.39 -2.71
N GLN A 50 10.25 16.14 -2.08
CA GLN A 50 10.25 15.87 -0.64
C GLN A 50 10.72 14.44 -0.35
N THR A 51 11.61 14.31 0.63
CA THR A 51 12.03 13.01 1.15
C THR A 51 10.88 12.37 1.92
N ILE A 52 10.45 11.19 1.50
CA ILE A 52 9.41 10.39 2.18
C ILE A 52 10.01 9.24 2.98
N ILE A 53 11.16 8.72 2.57
CA ILE A 53 11.90 7.69 3.30
C ILE A 53 13.27 8.27 3.64
N ALA A 54 13.64 8.23 4.92
CA ALA A 54 14.88 8.85 5.39
C ALA A 54 16.10 7.94 5.20
N LYS A 55 15.90 6.63 5.35
CA LYS A 55 16.97 5.62 5.21
C LYS A 55 16.42 4.36 4.54
N PRO A 56 16.87 4.04 3.31
CA PRO A 56 17.66 4.91 2.41
C PRO A 56 16.91 6.22 2.09
N LYS A 57 17.63 7.28 1.70
CA LYS A 57 16.99 8.54 1.33
C LYS A 57 16.27 8.40 0.00
N ILE A 58 14.94 8.45 0.01
CA ILE A 58 14.07 8.35 -1.17
C ILE A 58 13.10 9.55 -1.16
N THR A 59 13.02 10.25 -2.28
CA THR A 59 12.04 11.32 -2.50
C THR A 59 10.72 10.76 -3.01
N ASN A 60 9.64 11.57 -3.06
CA ASN A 60 8.40 11.18 -3.72
C ASN A 60 8.62 10.81 -5.19
N LEU A 61 9.48 11.56 -5.89
CA LEU A 61 9.80 11.26 -7.29
C LEU A 61 10.53 9.93 -7.44
N ASP A 62 11.54 9.66 -6.60
CA ASP A 62 12.26 8.38 -6.64
C ASP A 62 11.32 7.22 -6.34
N PHE A 63 10.49 7.36 -5.32
CA PHE A 63 9.51 6.35 -4.94
C PHE A 63 8.51 6.08 -6.08
N PHE A 64 7.99 7.14 -6.69
CA PHE A 64 7.11 7.04 -7.84
C PHE A 64 7.79 6.35 -9.03
N ASN A 65 9.05 6.71 -9.33
CA ASN A 65 9.82 6.07 -10.40
C ASN A 65 10.00 4.57 -10.13
N TYR A 66 10.35 4.18 -8.90
CA TYR A 66 10.46 2.76 -8.53
C TYR A 66 9.13 2.01 -8.70
N ILE A 67 8.01 2.63 -8.35
CA ILE A 67 6.67 2.07 -8.56
C ILE A 67 6.41 1.85 -10.05
N GLN A 68 6.74 2.83 -10.91
CA GLN A 68 6.56 2.72 -12.36
C GLN A 68 7.44 1.61 -12.98
N ASN A 69 8.71 1.52 -12.56
CA ASN A 69 9.59 0.42 -12.97
C ASN A 69 8.99 -0.93 -12.57
N THR A 70 8.53 -1.04 -11.32
CA THR A 70 7.92 -2.26 -10.77
C THR A 70 6.62 -2.63 -11.51
N ALA A 71 5.78 -1.66 -11.85
CA ALA A 71 4.56 -1.90 -12.62
C ALA A 71 4.88 -2.47 -14.02
N ASN A 72 5.86 -1.90 -14.73
CA ASN A 72 6.31 -2.41 -16.02
C ASN A 72 6.92 -3.82 -15.91
N TRP A 73 7.71 -4.08 -14.86
CA TRP A 73 8.25 -5.41 -14.59
C TRP A 73 7.14 -6.44 -14.31
N LEU A 74 6.18 -6.12 -13.42
CA LEU A 74 5.05 -7.00 -13.12
C LEU A 74 4.23 -7.36 -14.38
N GLU A 75 3.97 -6.37 -15.23
CA GLU A 75 3.29 -6.62 -16.49
C GLU A 75 4.12 -7.53 -17.43
N SER A 76 5.44 -7.36 -17.44
CA SER A 76 6.33 -8.18 -18.29
C SER A 76 6.37 -9.65 -17.90
N ILE A 77 6.19 -9.95 -16.62
CA ILE A 77 6.08 -11.33 -16.11
C ILE A 77 4.64 -11.87 -16.13
N GLY A 78 3.71 -11.13 -16.74
CA GLY A 78 2.35 -11.58 -17.05
C GLY A 78 1.32 -11.32 -15.94
N VAL A 79 1.62 -10.50 -14.94
CA VAL A 79 0.61 -10.10 -13.94
C VAL A 79 -0.45 -9.22 -14.59
N LYS A 80 -1.72 -9.52 -14.30
CA LYS A 80 -2.89 -8.87 -14.90
C LYS A 80 -3.66 -8.01 -13.90
N PRO A 81 -4.43 -7.02 -14.36
CA PRO A 81 -5.39 -6.32 -13.51
C PRO A 81 -6.32 -7.28 -12.77
N ARG A 82 -6.68 -6.95 -11.54
CA ARG A 82 -7.53 -7.73 -10.61
C ARG A 82 -6.94 -9.07 -10.18
N GLN A 83 -5.77 -9.45 -10.68
CA GLN A 83 -5.13 -10.69 -10.29
C GLN A 83 -4.55 -10.57 -8.87
N PRO A 84 -4.78 -11.54 -7.98
CA PRO A 84 -4.09 -11.61 -6.70
C PRO A 84 -2.59 -11.86 -6.90
N VAL A 85 -1.76 -11.12 -6.20
CA VAL A 85 -0.29 -11.25 -6.23
C VAL A 85 0.22 -11.45 -4.81
N ALA A 86 0.79 -12.63 -4.54
CA ALA A 86 1.38 -12.92 -3.24
C ALA A 86 2.65 -12.09 -3.03
N ILE A 87 2.62 -11.23 -2.02
CA ILE A 87 3.76 -10.38 -1.68
C ILE A 87 4.80 -11.24 -0.94
N PRO A 88 6.03 -11.36 -1.47
CA PRO A 88 7.11 -12.08 -0.80
C PRO A 88 7.60 -11.30 0.43
N LYS A 89 8.42 -11.96 1.26
CA LYS A 89 9.07 -11.29 2.37
C LYS A 89 10.22 -10.44 1.83
N LEU A 90 9.98 -9.15 1.69
CA LEU A 90 10.95 -8.16 1.24
C LEU A 90 11.34 -7.23 2.38
N GLU A 91 12.57 -6.74 2.33
CA GLU A 91 13.02 -5.68 3.23
C GLU A 91 12.43 -4.32 2.83
N TYR A 92 12.20 -3.50 3.84
CA TYR A 92 11.82 -2.09 3.63
C TYR A 92 12.90 -1.34 2.82
N PRO A 93 12.57 -0.57 1.80
CA PRO A 93 11.22 -0.20 1.32
C PRO A 93 10.73 -1.00 0.10
N GLN A 94 11.34 -2.15 -0.20
CA GLN A 94 10.99 -2.94 -1.39
C GLN A 94 9.55 -3.47 -1.31
N SER A 95 9.09 -3.87 -0.12
CA SER A 95 7.71 -4.35 0.10
C SER A 95 6.69 -3.27 -0.23
N GLU A 96 6.94 -2.03 0.20
CA GLU A 96 6.06 -0.88 -0.07
C GLU A 96 6.06 -0.53 -1.56
N ILE A 97 7.22 -0.51 -2.20
CA ILE A 97 7.32 -0.25 -3.64
C ILE A 97 6.58 -1.33 -4.43
N LEU A 98 6.73 -2.60 -4.04
CA LEU A 98 6.05 -3.70 -4.70
C LEU A 98 4.53 -3.58 -4.60
N ILE A 99 4.00 -3.32 -3.39
CA ILE A 99 2.55 -3.21 -3.20
C ILE A 99 1.95 -2.06 -4.01
N TYR A 100 2.63 -0.92 -4.05
CA TYR A 100 2.18 0.19 -4.90
C TYR A 100 2.33 -0.11 -6.39
N GLY A 101 3.34 -0.87 -6.81
CA GLY A 101 3.49 -1.36 -8.18
C GLY A 101 2.33 -2.29 -8.57
N ILE A 102 1.92 -3.19 -7.67
CA ILE A 102 0.74 -4.05 -7.83
C ILE A 102 -0.52 -3.21 -8.02
N TRP A 103 -0.73 -2.19 -7.19
CA TRP A 103 -1.88 -1.28 -7.35
C TRP A 103 -1.81 -0.43 -8.61
N GLN A 104 -0.60 -0.09 -9.08
CA GLN A 104 -0.41 0.70 -10.30
C GLN A 104 -0.90 -0.04 -11.56
N ILE A 105 -0.75 -1.35 -11.61
CA ILE A 105 -1.32 -2.19 -12.69
C ILE A 105 -2.78 -2.57 -12.44
N GLY A 106 -3.35 -2.22 -11.29
CA GLY A 106 -4.72 -2.56 -10.90
C GLY A 106 -4.88 -4.00 -10.43
N ALA A 107 -3.79 -4.65 -9.99
CA ALA A 107 -3.82 -5.97 -9.36
C ALA A 107 -4.05 -5.87 -7.84
N VAL A 108 -4.22 -7.01 -7.18
CA VAL A 108 -4.57 -7.10 -5.77
C VAL A 108 -3.40 -7.67 -4.98
N GLY A 109 -2.88 -6.92 -4.00
CA GLY A 109 -1.83 -7.41 -3.12
C GLY A 109 -2.33 -8.48 -2.15
N VAL A 110 -1.54 -9.54 -1.91
CA VAL A 110 -1.88 -10.58 -0.93
C VAL A 110 -0.79 -10.63 0.13
N LEU A 111 -1.12 -10.20 1.35
CA LEU A 111 -0.24 -10.33 2.51
C LEU A 111 -0.40 -11.71 3.13
N ARG A 112 0.71 -12.44 3.17
CA ARG A 112 0.78 -13.77 3.78
C ARG A 112 1.09 -13.61 5.26
N GLY A 113 0.16 -13.94 6.14
CA GLY A 113 0.44 -14.11 7.57
C GLY A 113 1.41 -15.28 7.83
N HIS A 114 1.99 -15.34 9.01
CA HIS A 114 2.96 -16.39 9.39
C HIS A 114 2.41 -17.82 9.27
N THR A 115 1.10 -17.99 9.32
CA THR A 115 0.41 -19.30 9.28
C THR A 115 -0.10 -19.69 7.89
N ALA A 116 -0.12 -18.79 6.91
CA ALA A 116 -0.84 -18.96 5.64
C ALA A 116 -0.09 -19.72 4.55
N LYS A 117 1.08 -20.32 4.83
CA LYS A 117 1.94 -20.92 3.78
C LYS A 117 1.32 -22.08 2.97
N LYS A 118 0.24 -22.71 3.42
CA LYS A 118 -0.25 -23.97 2.80
C LYS A 118 -1.49 -23.84 1.90
N ASN A 119 -2.27 -22.76 1.95
CA ASN A 119 -3.60 -22.76 1.32
C ASN A 119 -3.95 -21.56 0.42
N LEU A 120 -2.99 -20.70 0.06
CA LEU A 120 -3.31 -19.51 -0.78
C LEU A 120 -3.87 -19.91 -2.15
N THR A 121 -3.26 -20.91 -2.80
CA THR A 121 -3.68 -21.39 -4.12
C THR A 121 -5.04 -22.10 -4.12
N SER A 122 -5.45 -22.65 -2.97
CA SER A 122 -6.77 -23.27 -2.82
C SER A 122 -7.88 -22.26 -2.52
N GLN A 123 -7.52 -21.09 -1.98
CA GLN A 123 -8.48 -20.05 -1.61
C GLN A 123 -8.57 -18.92 -2.65
N LEU A 124 -7.52 -18.73 -3.45
CA LEU A 124 -7.46 -17.67 -4.46
C LEU A 124 -7.20 -18.26 -5.84
N ASN A 125 -8.11 -18.00 -6.76
CA ASN A 125 -7.94 -18.38 -8.16
C ASN A 125 -6.87 -17.51 -8.83
N GLU A 126 -6.05 -18.13 -9.69
CA GLU A 126 -5.07 -17.43 -10.54
C GLU A 126 -4.07 -16.51 -9.80
N ILE A 127 -3.72 -16.88 -8.56
CA ILE A 127 -2.74 -16.11 -7.79
C ILE A 127 -1.35 -16.13 -8.45
N ALA A 128 -0.76 -14.95 -8.65
CA ALA A 128 0.65 -14.84 -9.01
C ALA A 128 1.52 -14.96 -7.76
N ILE A 129 2.51 -15.84 -7.80
CA ILE A 129 3.45 -16.05 -6.69
C ILE A 129 4.83 -15.58 -7.14
N LEU A 130 5.35 -14.57 -6.45
CA LEU A 130 6.70 -14.08 -6.64
C LEU A 130 7.67 -14.87 -5.76
N SER A 131 8.92 -15.02 -6.21
CA SER A 131 9.98 -15.68 -5.42
C SER A 131 10.27 -14.92 -4.13
N ASP A 132 10.49 -15.64 -3.03
CA ASP A 132 10.91 -15.03 -1.76
C ASP A 132 12.37 -14.53 -1.78
N ASP A 133 13.19 -14.96 -2.77
CA ASP A 133 14.59 -14.56 -2.94
C ASP A 133 14.78 -13.38 -3.90
N ILE A 134 13.68 -12.70 -4.29
CA ILE A 134 13.72 -11.62 -5.25
C ILE A 134 14.36 -10.36 -4.64
N ASN A 135 15.24 -9.72 -5.42
CA ASN A 135 15.64 -8.34 -5.17
C ASN A 135 14.86 -7.43 -6.14
N LEU A 136 13.84 -6.75 -5.63
CA LEU A 136 12.95 -5.95 -6.45
C LEU A 136 13.68 -4.85 -7.23
N PHE A 137 14.69 -4.20 -6.61
CA PHE A 137 15.45 -3.15 -7.29
C PHE A 137 16.24 -3.69 -8.47
N ASP A 138 16.83 -4.89 -8.35
CA ASP A 138 17.58 -5.51 -9.44
C ASP A 138 16.67 -5.96 -10.58
N GLU A 139 15.50 -6.51 -10.27
CA GLU A 139 14.54 -6.96 -11.26
C GLU A 139 13.89 -5.78 -12.01
N ALA A 140 13.49 -4.74 -11.28
CA ALA A 140 12.71 -3.66 -11.84
C ALA A 140 13.56 -2.56 -12.53
N LYS A 141 14.84 -2.36 -12.15
CA LYS A 141 15.68 -1.24 -12.63
C LYS A 141 15.85 -1.15 -14.14
N GLN A 142 15.74 -2.27 -14.84
CA GLN A 142 15.90 -2.33 -16.31
C GLN A 142 14.65 -1.88 -17.06
N PHE A 143 13.52 -1.73 -16.37
CA PHE A 143 12.25 -1.34 -16.95
C PHE A 143 12.07 0.18 -16.94
N SER A 144 11.19 0.69 -17.81
CA SER A 144 10.89 2.12 -17.89
C SER A 144 10.29 2.64 -16.59
N ASN A 145 10.67 3.86 -16.19
CA ASN A 145 10.01 4.61 -15.12
C ASN A 145 8.77 5.38 -15.59
N LYS A 146 8.23 5.01 -16.77
CA LYS A 146 6.98 5.50 -17.32
C LYS A 146 6.08 4.30 -17.60
N TYR A 147 5.05 4.14 -16.78
CA TYR A 147 4.01 3.13 -16.96
C TYR A 147 2.72 3.80 -17.41
N ASN A 148 2.10 3.25 -18.44
CA ASN A 148 0.80 3.70 -18.93
C ASN A 148 -0.26 2.66 -18.53
N PRO A 149 -1.05 2.92 -17.45
CA PRO A 149 -1.98 1.93 -16.94
C PRO A 149 -3.08 1.62 -17.96
N LYS A 150 -3.19 0.34 -18.32
CA LYS A 150 -4.26 -0.19 -19.16
C LYS A 150 -5.59 -0.32 -18.40
N TYR A 151 -5.49 -0.32 -17.09
CA TYR A 151 -6.62 -0.44 -16.17
C TYR A 151 -6.47 0.49 -14.98
N LYS A 152 -7.55 1.16 -14.59
CA LYS A 152 -7.58 2.04 -13.43
C LYS A 152 -8.67 1.55 -12.47
N PRO A 153 -8.29 0.98 -11.30
CA PRO A 153 -9.26 0.52 -10.33
C PRO A 153 -10.04 1.69 -9.74
N ASN A 154 -11.29 1.43 -9.35
CA ASN A 154 -12.12 2.37 -8.61
C ASN A 154 -12.03 2.10 -7.10
N LEU A 155 -12.62 3.00 -6.29
CA LEU A 155 -12.56 2.93 -4.82
C LEU A 155 -13.11 1.61 -4.24
N GLY A 156 -14.14 1.05 -4.83
CA GLY A 156 -14.80 -0.16 -4.33
C GLY A 156 -14.09 -1.45 -4.68
N GLU A 157 -13.11 -1.41 -5.59
CA GLU A 157 -12.40 -2.61 -6.01
C GLU A 157 -11.40 -3.10 -4.97
N GLU A 158 -11.16 -4.41 -4.96
CA GLU A 158 -10.20 -5.06 -4.06
C GLU A 158 -8.78 -4.52 -4.32
N ALA A 159 -8.10 -4.13 -3.27
CA ALA A 159 -6.71 -3.66 -3.32
C ALA A 159 -5.76 -4.57 -2.55
N LEU A 160 -6.26 -5.18 -1.47
CA LEU A 160 -5.44 -5.98 -0.57
C LEU A 160 -6.24 -7.15 0.00
N ILE A 161 -5.61 -8.31 0.10
CA ILE A 161 -6.12 -9.46 0.84
C ILE A 161 -5.11 -9.79 1.93
N THR A 162 -5.58 -9.94 3.17
CA THR A 162 -4.72 -10.29 4.30
C THR A 162 -5.18 -11.60 4.92
N PHE A 163 -4.22 -12.47 5.24
CA PHE A 163 -4.45 -13.76 5.89
C PHE A 163 -3.74 -13.77 7.25
N GLU A 164 -4.43 -13.39 8.31
CA GLU A 164 -3.89 -13.48 9.67
C GLU A 164 -4.30 -14.76 10.37
N THR A 165 -5.59 -15.09 10.35
CA THR A 165 -6.18 -16.23 11.06
C THR A 165 -7.24 -16.95 10.21
N GLY A 166 -6.79 -17.77 9.26
CA GLY A 166 -7.71 -18.61 8.48
C GLY A 166 -8.21 -17.96 7.19
N ASP A 167 -9.44 -17.47 7.15
CA ASP A 167 -10.04 -16.89 5.95
C ASP A 167 -9.44 -15.52 5.59
N GLY A 168 -9.26 -15.27 4.29
CA GLY A 168 -8.71 -14.00 3.82
C GLY A 168 -9.67 -12.84 3.99
N ILE A 169 -9.19 -11.73 4.55
CA ILE A 169 -9.93 -10.47 4.65
C ILE A 169 -9.61 -9.63 3.41
N LYS A 170 -10.64 -9.26 2.66
CA LYS A 170 -10.54 -8.43 1.46
C LYS A 170 -10.75 -6.96 1.81
N LEU A 171 -9.80 -6.13 1.42
CA LEU A 171 -9.84 -4.69 1.61
C LEU A 171 -9.87 -3.98 0.25
N SER A 172 -10.81 -3.06 0.08
CA SER A 172 -10.87 -2.22 -1.11
C SER A 172 -9.90 -1.02 -1.00
N HIS A 173 -9.69 -0.33 -2.12
CA HIS A 173 -8.98 0.95 -2.12
C HIS A 173 -9.63 1.96 -1.16
N TYR A 174 -10.97 1.95 -1.05
CA TYR A 174 -11.70 2.78 -0.10
C TYR A 174 -11.32 2.46 1.35
N ASN A 175 -11.32 1.18 1.73
CA ASN A 175 -10.96 0.78 3.10
C ASN A 175 -9.55 1.26 3.49
N LEU A 176 -8.58 1.11 2.57
CA LEU A 176 -7.20 1.53 2.83
C LEU A 176 -7.09 3.06 2.97
N LEU A 177 -7.73 3.82 2.09
CA LEU A 177 -7.69 5.29 2.10
C LEU A 177 -8.41 5.87 3.32
N VAL A 178 -9.57 5.32 3.70
CA VAL A 178 -10.30 5.72 4.92
C VAL A 178 -9.47 5.43 6.15
N ASN A 179 -8.86 4.24 6.23
CA ASN A 179 -8.03 3.86 7.37
C ASN A 179 -6.82 4.81 7.50
N ALA A 180 -6.11 5.06 6.40
CA ALA A 180 -4.99 6.00 6.40
C ALA A 180 -5.40 7.42 6.84
N ASN A 181 -6.55 7.93 6.36
CA ASN A 181 -7.11 9.21 6.77
C ASN A 181 -7.49 9.23 8.26
N SER A 182 -8.08 8.13 8.75
CA SER A 182 -8.45 7.99 10.15
C SER A 182 -7.23 7.98 11.07
N ILE A 183 -6.18 7.24 10.71
CA ILE A 183 -4.90 7.22 11.44
C ILE A 183 -4.28 8.62 11.45
N GLN A 184 -4.26 9.29 10.30
CA GLN A 184 -3.74 10.67 10.20
C GLN A 184 -4.46 11.61 11.17
N LYS A 185 -5.80 11.54 11.24
CA LYS A 185 -6.61 12.38 12.13
C LYS A 185 -6.41 11.99 13.61
N ALA A 186 -6.46 10.69 13.92
CA ALA A 186 -6.33 10.20 15.29
C ALA A 186 -4.97 10.57 15.92
N LEU A 187 -3.90 10.48 15.14
CA LEU A 187 -2.54 10.83 15.57
C LEU A 187 -2.19 12.31 15.34
N ASN A 188 -3.11 13.12 14.83
CA ASN A 188 -2.90 14.53 14.47
C ASN A 188 -1.63 14.72 13.60
N LEU A 189 -1.41 13.82 12.65
CA LEU A 189 -0.26 13.88 11.77
C LEU A 189 -0.36 15.08 10.84
N LYS A 190 0.67 15.91 10.84
CA LYS A 190 0.79 17.08 9.97
C LYS A 190 1.75 16.80 8.84
N SER A 191 1.72 17.66 7.81
CA SER A 191 2.74 17.62 6.77
C SER A 191 4.14 17.64 7.38
N ARG A 192 5.02 16.74 6.93
CA ARG A 192 6.39 16.53 7.41
C ARG A 192 6.54 15.90 8.79
N THR A 193 5.49 15.35 9.38
CA THR A 193 5.63 14.50 10.57
C THR A 193 6.53 13.31 10.22
N LYS A 194 7.55 13.09 11.05
CA LYS A 194 8.44 11.93 10.91
C LYS A 194 7.84 10.76 11.69
N ILE A 195 7.69 9.64 11.03
CA ILE A 195 7.23 8.38 11.63
C ILE A 195 8.41 7.41 11.66
N TYR A 196 8.66 6.80 12.79
CA TYR A 196 9.65 5.74 12.96
C TYR A 196 8.89 4.42 13.04
N CYS A 197 9.08 3.55 12.06
CA CYS A 197 8.56 2.19 12.07
C CYS A 197 9.70 1.25 12.45
N ASN A 198 9.47 0.42 13.47
CA ASN A 198 10.33 -0.71 13.79
C ASN A 198 9.64 -1.95 13.18
N ILE A 199 10.13 -2.34 12.00
CA ILE A 199 9.56 -3.46 11.23
C ILE A 199 10.50 -4.65 11.34
#